data_c4d990a1904f272853c1a5ca09622b02
#
_entry.id   c4d990a1904f272853c1a5ca09622b02
#
_cell.length_a   1.000
_cell.length_b   1.000
_cell.length_c   1.000
_cell.angle_alpha   90.00
_cell.angle_beta   90.00
_cell.angle_gamma   90.00
#
_symmetry.space_group_name_H-M   'P 1'
#
loop_
_entity.id
_entity.type
_entity.pdbx_description
1 polymer ?
#
loop_
_entity_poly.entity_id
_entity_poly.type
_entity_poly.pdbx_seq_one_letter_code
_entity_poly.pdbx_strand_id
1 'polypeptide(L)'
;MARKIDKHSKDLFELYRDDPEGADRKLFGREPHSDRRGFLRGAGLAAMGAAIGTAIPFHRNMPSGFIPMALAENTPEDVSPDGWELSVEGLVGSPMNMSIADLKAKFEVVEQALTLECGGNGRAAFNPPASGNQWTYGAVACSKWTGVRLADVLKAAGVRDSAVYTAHYGADGHLSGDPAKIPISRGVPVAKAMDPNNLIAFEMNGAAIHPMNGAPLRLVIPGWPGSCSQKWLTRIVLRDKVHDGPKMTGTSYRVPNRPVAPGEKVDKKDFEIIEAMPVKSLITSPETGKAAGRSLTVRGHAWAGENTVSAVDISIDFGATWI
;
A
#
# COMPACT_ATOMS: atom_id res chain seq x y z
N MET A 1 -2.93 -28.61 -11.41
CA MET A 1 -2.62 -29.11 -10.05
C MET A 1 -2.52 -27.91 -9.11
N ALA A 2 -3.52 -27.65 -8.31
CA ALA A 2 -3.51 -26.59 -7.30
C ALA A 2 -2.53 -27.01 -6.19
N ARG A 3 -1.47 -26.23 -5.97
CA ARG A 3 -0.61 -26.39 -4.79
C ARG A 3 -1.48 -26.19 -3.56
N LYS A 4 -1.61 -27.23 -2.72
CA LYS A 4 -2.15 -27.09 -1.37
C LYS A 4 -1.34 -26.01 -0.66
N ILE A 5 -2.00 -24.91 -0.29
CA ILE A 5 -1.42 -23.90 0.60
C ILE A 5 -1.21 -24.61 1.94
N ASP A 6 0.06 -24.73 2.33
CA ASP A 6 0.43 -25.32 3.62
C ASP A 6 -0.15 -24.42 4.72
N LYS A 7 -1.08 -24.96 5.51
CA LYS A 7 -1.73 -24.25 6.62
C LYS A 7 -0.76 -23.83 7.74
N HIS A 8 0.51 -24.17 7.61
CA HIS A 8 1.58 -23.85 8.55
C HIS A 8 2.65 -22.91 7.97
N SER A 9 2.41 -22.26 6.82
CA SER A 9 3.32 -21.23 6.36
C SER A 9 3.25 -20.05 7.32
N LYS A 10 4.32 -19.82 8.08
CA LYS A 10 4.47 -18.62 8.91
C LYS A 10 4.30 -17.37 8.04
N ASP A 11 3.55 -16.41 8.54
CA ASP A 11 3.49 -15.11 7.88
C ASP A 11 4.81 -14.34 8.02
N LEU A 12 4.90 -13.19 7.35
CA LEU A 12 6.12 -12.40 7.33
C LEU A 12 6.57 -11.96 8.73
N PHE A 13 5.62 -11.59 9.60
CA PHE A 13 5.90 -11.16 10.96
C PHE A 13 6.39 -12.32 11.83
N GLU A 14 5.73 -13.46 11.78
CA GLU A 14 6.12 -14.67 12.50
C GLU A 14 7.51 -15.16 12.05
N LEU A 15 7.78 -15.08 10.74
CA LEU A 15 9.06 -15.49 10.19
C LEU A 15 10.20 -14.61 10.74
N TYR A 16 10.01 -13.28 10.76
CA TYR A 16 11.01 -12.35 11.27
C TYR A 16 11.12 -12.35 12.81
N ARG A 17 10.01 -12.55 13.50
CA ARG A 17 10.02 -12.68 14.98
C ARG A 17 10.84 -13.89 15.44
N ASP A 18 10.69 -15.02 14.73
CA ASP A 18 11.27 -16.29 15.15
C ASP A 18 12.70 -16.51 14.62
N ASP A 19 12.99 -16.04 13.40
CA ASP A 19 14.31 -16.16 12.75
C ASP A 19 14.54 -15.04 11.73
N PRO A 20 14.97 -13.84 12.18
CA PRO A 20 15.18 -12.69 11.29
C PRO A 20 16.20 -12.93 10.18
N GLU A 21 17.29 -13.64 10.48
CA GLU A 21 18.34 -13.93 9.50
C GLU A 21 17.90 -14.95 8.46
N GLY A 22 17.19 -15.98 8.89
CA GLY A 22 16.59 -16.97 7.99
C GLY A 22 15.47 -16.38 7.15
N ALA A 23 14.70 -15.42 7.70
CA ALA A 23 13.69 -14.67 6.98
C ALA A 23 14.32 -13.83 5.85
N ASP A 24 15.39 -13.08 6.12
CA ASP A 24 16.11 -12.28 5.13
C ASP A 24 16.69 -13.16 4.01
N ARG A 25 17.26 -14.32 4.36
CA ARG A 25 17.75 -15.28 3.38
C ARG A 25 16.64 -15.83 2.51
N LYS A 26 15.53 -16.22 3.13
CA LYS A 26 14.41 -16.88 2.45
C LYS A 26 13.63 -15.92 1.53
N LEU A 27 13.47 -14.67 1.96
CA LEU A 27 12.63 -13.68 1.26
C LEU A 27 13.43 -12.81 0.29
N PHE A 28 14.67 -12.48 0.64
CA PHE A 28 15.48 -11.53 -0.11
C PHE A 28 16.81 -12.11 -0.63
N GLY A 29 17.10 -13.39 -0.32
CA GLY A 29 18.36 -14.02 -0.72
C GLY A 29 19.60 -13.37 -0.08
N ARG A 30 19.43 -12.71 1.08
CA ARG A 30 20.53 -12.05 1.76
C ARG A 30 21.27 -13.04 2.65
N GLU A 31 22.59 -13.18 2.46
CA GLU A 31 23.43 -13.89 3.40
C GLU A 31 23.88 -12.95 4.52
N PRO A 32 23.78 -13.38 5.80
CA PRO A 32 24.26 -12.59 6.90
C PRO A 32 25.78 -12.42 6.82
N HIS A 33 26.25 -11.22 6.53
CA HIS A 33 27.66 -10.90 6.58
C HIS A 33 28.07 -10.56 8.01
N SER A 34 28.66 -11.49 8.71
CA SER A 34 29.17 -11.37 10.08
C SER A 34 30.61 -10.77 10.14
N ASP A 35 30.94 -9.84 9.25
CA ASP A 35 32.22 -9.15 9.37
C ASP A 35 32.12 -7.91 10.28
N ARG A 36 33.27 -7.51 10.89
CA ARG A 36 33.35 -6.32 11.76
C ARG A 36 32.85 -5.05 11.06
N ARG A 37 33.00 -4.93 9.73
CA ARG A 37 32.53 -3.77 8.97
C ARG A 37 31.00 -3.78 8.81
N GLY A 38 30.40 -4.95 8.63
CA GLY A 38 28.94 -5.11 8.59
C GLY A 38 28.30 -4.76 9.92
N PHE A 39 28.90 -5.21 11.03
CA PHE A 39 28.46 -4.88 12.39
C PHE A 39 28.55 -3.37 12.67
N LEU A 40 29.66 -2.72 12.36
CA LEU A 40 29.83 -1.28 12.57
C LEU A 40 28.92 -0.43 11.69
N ARG A 41 28.65 -0.86 10.45
CA ARG A 41 27.65 -0.22 9.57
C ARG A 41 26.23 -0.39 10.11
N GLY A 42 25.90 -1.58 10.60
CA GLY A 42 24.61 -1.86 11.21
C GLY A 42 24.37 -1.04 12.48
N ALA A 43 25.34 -0.99 13.39
CA ALA A 43 25.28 -0.17 14.60
C ALA A 43 25.21 1.34 14.30
N GLY A 44 25.94 1.81 13.28
CA GLY A 44 25.87 3.21 12.82
C GLY A 44 24.49 3.57 12.23
N LEU A 45 23.88 2.67 11.46
CA LEU A 45 22.55 2.86 10.90
C LEU A 45 21.46 2.80 11.98
N ALA A 46 21.59 1.92 12.97
CA ALA A 46 20.69 1.86 14.11
C ALA A 46 20.78 3.13 14.98
N ALA A 47 21.98 3.63 15.24
CA ALA A 47 22.19 4.88 15.96
C ALA A 47 21.67 6.10 15.17
N MET A 48 21.85 6.14 13.85
CA MET A 48 21.26 7.17 13.00
C MET A 48 19.73 7.08 12.96
N GLY A 49 19.17 5.88 12.94
CA GLY A 49 17.72 5.65 12.99
C GLY A 49 17.10 6.16 14.27
N ALA A 50 17.75 5.91 15.41
CA ALA A 50 17.34 6.43 16.70
C ALA A 50 17.50 7.96 16.82
N ALA A 51 18.50 8.56 16.14
CA ALA A 51 18.77 9.99 16.18
C ALA A 51 17.91 10.82 15.20
N ILE A 52 17.56 10.25 14.05
CA ILE A 52 16.87 10.97 12.94
C ILE A 52 15.36 10.72 12.95
N GLY A 53 14.88 9.77 13.74
CA GLY A 53 13.45 9.42 13.88
C GLY A 53 12.75 9.37 12.52
N THR A 54 12.51 8.21 11.95
CA THR A 54 11.45 8.00 10.94
C THR A 54 11.76 7.96 9.45
N ALA A 55 12.93 8.32 8.97
CA ALA A 55 13.18 8.33 7.53
C ALA A 55 14.35 7.43 7.10
N ILE A 56 14.43 6.20 7.63
CA ILE A 56 15.36 5.24 7.06
C ILE A 56 14.71 4.63 5.84
N PRO A 57 15.17 4.96 4.62
CA PRO A 57 14.66 4.29 3.43
C PRO A 57 14.99 2.80 3.54
N PHE A 58 14.02 1.95 3.24
CA PHE A 58 14.22 0.52 3.09
C PHE A 58 15.28 0.29 2.01
N HIS A 59 16.50 0.08 2.43
CA HIS A 59 17.63 -0.12 1.54
C HIS A 59 18.14 -1.54 1.69
N ARG A 60 18.61 -2.16 0.58
CA ARG A 60 19.22 -3.51 0.60
C ARG A 60 20.40 -3.65 1.57
N ASN A 61 20.91 -2.57 2.13
CA ASN A 61 21.97 -2.54 3.14
C ASN A 61 21.43 -2.35 4.57
N MET A 62 20.11 -2.41 4.78
CA MET A 62 19.52 -2.34 6.11
C MET A 62 19.85 -3.62 6.88
N PRO A 63 20.22 -3.53 8.17
CA PRO A 63 20.49 -4.72 8.99
C PRO A 63 19.29 -5.66 9.05
N SER A 64 19.55 -6.97 9.09
CA SER A 64 18.53 -7.99 9.29
C SER A 64 17.78 -7.73 10.60
N GLY A 65 16.47 -7.92 10.58
CA GLY A 65 15.62 -7.72 11.76
C GLY A 65 15.22 -6.27 12.05
N PHE A 66 15.78 -5.28 11.35
CA PHE A 66 15.41 -3.87 11.57
C PHE A 66 14.01 -3.53 11.03
N ILE A 67 13.64 -4.14 9.91
CA ILE A 67 12.33 -3.92 9.25
C ILE A 67 11.14 -4.30 10.14
N PRO A 68 11.14 -5.45 10.84
CA PRO A 68 10.01 -5.83 11.69
C PRO A 68 9.76 -4.88 12.86
N MET A 69 10.82 -4.35 13.48
CA MET A 69 10.66 -3.40 14.59
C MET A 69 9.98 -2.10 14.14
N ALA A 70 10.45 -1.50 13.04
CA ALA A 70 9.87 -0.28 12.50
C ALA A 70 8.40 -0.46 12.03
N LEU A 71 8.02 -1.67 11.61
CA LEU A 71 6.65 -1.99 11.22
C LEU A 71 5.75 -2.31 12.42
N ALA A 72 6.30 -2.92 13.48
CA ALA A 72 5.58 -3.26 14.70
C ALA A 72 5.21 -2.02 15.53
N GLU A 73 6.08 -1.00 15.57
CA GLU A 73 5.86 0.22 16.33
C GLU A 73 4.63 1.03 15.91
N ASN A 74 4.10 0.83 14.69
CA ASN A 74 2.93 1.53 14.18
C ASN A 74 1.64 0.70 14.20
N THR A 75 1.74 -0.59 14.50
CA THR A 75 0.55 -1.43 14.62
C THR A 75 -0.17 -1.07 15.92
N PRO A 76 -1.49 -0.80 15.91
CA PRO A 76 -2.25 -0.61 17.13
C PRO A 76 -2.05 -1.77 18.10
N GLU A 77 -2.00 -1.49 19.40
CA GLU A 77 -1.81 -2.51 20.44
C GLU A 77 -2.96 -3.52 20.46
N ASP A 78 -4.19 -3.03 20.23
CA ASP A 78 -5.39 -3.87 20.12
C ASP A 78 -5.93 -3.80 18.69
N VAL A 79 -5.90 -4.92 18.01
CA VAL A 79 -6.48 -5.15 16.68
C VAL A 79 -7.55 -6.25 16.72
N SER A 80 -8.15 -6.49 17.91
CA SER A 80 -9.28 -7.41 18.06
C SER A 80 -10.46 -6.94 17.24
N PRO A 81 -11.17 -7.83 16.52
CA PRO A 81 -12.44 -7.51 15.90
C PRO A 81 -13.53 -7.13 16.91
N ASP A 82 -13.43 -7.66 18.14
CA ASP A 82 -14.38 -7.40 19.20
C ASP A 82 -14.16 -5.97 19.76
N GLY A 83 -15.22 -5.16 19.66
CA GLY A 83 -15.17 -3.75 20.05
C GLY A 83 -14.59 -2.80 19.00
N TRP A 84 -14.15 -3.30 17.82
CA TRP A 84 -13.74 -2.42 16.74
C TRP A 84 -14.93 -1.74 16.08
N GLU A 85 -14.87 -0.43 15.98
CA GLU A 85 -15.93 0.38 15.40
C GLU A 85 -15.43 1.22 14.23
N LEU A 86 -16.27 1.33 13.21
CA LEU A 86 -16.13 2.24 12.09
C LEU A 86 -17.16 3.36 12.18
N SER A 87 -16.70 4.62 12.28
CA SER A 87 -17.59 5.76 12.14
C SER A 87 -17.63 6.26 10.69
N VAL A 88 -18.84 6.62 10.23
CA VAL A 88 -19.06 7.32 8.96
C VAL A 88 -19.81 8.60 9.29
N GLU A 89 -19.19 9.75 9.03
CA GLU A 89 -19.66 11.03 9.52
C GLU A 89 -19.38 12.19 8.54
N GLY A 90 -19.64 13.43 8.94
CA GLY A 90 -19.48 14.65 8.14
C GLY A 90 -20.70 14.93 7.30
N LEU A 91 -20.55 15.17 5.98
CA LEU A 91 -21.65 15.51 5.07
C LEU A 91 -22.45 14.27 4.66
N VAL A 92 -23.11 13.68 5.65
CA VAL A 92 -24.05 12.57 5.50
C VAL A 92 -25.40 12.93 6.12
N GLY A 93 -26.45 12.25 5.68
CA GLY A 93 -27.80 12.41 6.23
C GLY A 93 -27.96 11.73 7.59
N SER A 94 -27.32 10.57 7.76
CA SER A 94 -27.38 9.72 8.94
C SER A 94 -25.97 9.25 9.31
N PRO A 95 -25.27 9.92 10.21
CA PRO A 95 -23.99 9.45 10.74
C PRO A 95 -24.15 8.04 11.34
N MET A 96 -23.18 7.17 11.09
CA MET A 96 -23.24 5.78 11.54
C MET A 96 -21.99 5.43 12.34
N ASN A 97 -22.19 4.60 13.37
CA ASN A 97 -21.12 3.89 14.04
C ASN A 97 -21.44 2.40 13.98
N MET A 98 -20.52 1.59 13.45
CA MET A 98 -20.79 0.20 13.11
C MET A 98 -19.66 -0.71 13.53
N SER A 99 -20.00 -1.78 14.21
CA SER A 99 -19.10 -2.91 14.43
C SER A 99 -18.87 -3.69 13.13
N ILE A 100 -17.89 -4.58 13.13
CA ILE A 100 -17.67 -5.51 12.02
C ILE A 100 -18.87 -6.46 11.86
N ALA A 101 -19.51 -6.83 12.96
CA ALA A 101 -20.74 -7.64 12.93
C ALA A 101 -21.89 -6.88 12.26
N ASP A 102 -22.04 -5.58 12.56
CA ASP A 102 -23.04 -4.74 11.89
C ASP A 102 -22.80 -4.62 10.39
N LEU A 103 -21.54 -4.43 9.98
CA LEU A 103 -21.17 -4.39 8.56
C LEU A 103 -21.59 -5.67 7.85
N LYS A 104 -21.26 -6.83 8.43
CA LYS A 104 -21.62 -8.16 7.88
C LYS A 104 -23.13 -8.41 7.86
N ALA A 105 -23.86 -7.87 8.82
CA ALA A 105 -25.30 -8.09 8.92
C ALA A 105 -26.12 -7.16 8.01
N LYS A 106 -25.65 -5.93 7.78
CA LYS A 106 -26.40 -4.88 7.07
C LYS A 106 -26.08 -4.79 5.58
N PHE A 107 -24.92 -5.27 5.15
CA PHE A 107 -24.45 -5.13 3.77
C PHE A 107 -24.08 -6.48 3.17
N GLU A 108 -24.14 -6.54 1.85
CA GLU A 108 -23.69 -7.71 1.10
C GLU A 108 -22.17 -7.90 1.28
N VAL A 109 -21.79 -9.09 1.75
CA VAL A 109 -20.40 -9.51 1.84
C VAL A 109 -19.95 -10.03 0.48
N VAL A 110 -18.91 -9.44 -0.07
CA VAL A 110 -18.34 -9.79 -1.38
C VAL A 110 -16.88 -10.18 -1.25
N GLU A 111 -16.42 -11.03 -2.18
CA GLU A 111 -15.01 -11.39 -2.33
C GLU A 111 -14.51 -10.93 -3.71
N GLN A 112 -13.41 -10.17 -3.75
CA GLN A 112 -12.84 -9.68 -4.99
C GLN A 112 -11.31 -9.78 -4.98
N ALA A 113 -10.72 -10.14 -6.12
CA ALA A 113 -9.27 -10.07 -6.33
C ALA A 113 -8.90 -8.64 -6.78
N LEU A 114 -8.23 -7.90 -5.90
CA LEU A 114 -7.92 -6.48 -6.12
C LEU A 114 -6.43 -6.23 -5.96
N THR A 115 -5.89 -5.40 -6.85
CA THR A 115 -4.47 -5.00 -6.84
C THR A 115 -4.29 -3.72 -6.04
N LEU A 116 -3.36 -3.77 -5.09
CA LEU A 116 -2.85 -2.59 -4.39
C LEU A 116 -1.42 -2.32 -4.84
N GLU A 117 -1.14 -1.06 -5.17
CA GLU A 117 0.17 -0.61 -5.63
C GLU A 117 0.63 0.63 -4.87
N CYS A 118 1.87 0.63 -4.41
CA CYS A 118 2.48 1.83 -3.84
C CYS A 118 2.69 2.91 -4.91
N GLY A 119 2.32 4.15 -4.64
CA GLY A 119 2.58 5.28 -5.55
C GLY A 119 4.07 5.51 -5.87
N GLY A 120 4.98 4.86 -5.14
CA GLY A 120 6.42 4.86 -5.39
C GLY A 120 6.95 3.62 -6.10
N ASN A 121 6.08 2.70 -6.55
CA ASN A 121 6.52 1.53 -7.30
C ASN A 121 7.19 1.94 -8.62
N GLY A 122 8.42 1.46 -8.85
CA GLY A 122 9.24 1.87 -10.00
C GLY A 122 10.12 3.11 -9.76
N ARG A 123 10.10 3.74 -8.56
CA ARG A 123 10.88 4.97 -8.28
C ARG A 123 12.38 4.81 -8.48
N ALA A 124 12.92 3.61 -8.24
CA ALA A 124 14.35 3.33 -8.42
C ALA A 124 14.84 3.48 -9.87
N ALA A 125 13.93 3.58 -10.85
CA ALA A 125 14.30 3.79 -12.25
C ALA A 125 14.60 5.26 -12.61
N PHE A 126 14.29 6.22 -11.73
CA PHE A 126 14.57 7.63 -11.98
C PHE A 126 16.06 7.95 -11.78
N ASN A 127 16.62 8.71 -12.72
CA ASN A 127 17.99 9.27 -12.66
C ASN A 127 17.95 10.76 -13.07
N PRO A 128 18.28 11.72 -12.17
CA PRO A 128 18.67 11.52 -10.77
C PRO A 128 17.54 10.91 -9.92
N PRO A 129 17.86 10.22 -8.80
CA PRO A 129 16.90 9.52 -7.99
C PRO A 129 15.92 10.49 -7.31
N ALA A 130 14.63 10.20 -7.42
CA ALA A 130 13.60 10.94 -6.70
C ALA A 130 13.62 10.59 -5.20
N SER A 131 13.19 11.53 -4.33
CA SER A 131 13.10 11.29 -2.89
C SER A 131 12.04 10.23 -2.55
N GLY A 132 12.27 9.49 -1.47
CA GLY A 132 11.38 8.44 -0.95
C GLY A 132 11.97 7.04 -1.11
N ASN A 133 11.18 6.02 -0.78
CA ASN A 133 11.61 4.62 -0.88
C ASN A 133 11.91 4.25 -2.33
N GLN A 134 13.09 3.71 -2.56
CA GLN A 134 13.57 3.34 -3.90
C GLN A 134 13.06 1.94 -4.28
N TRP A 135 11.74 1.81 -4.42
CA TRP A 135 11.13 0.60 -4.93
C TRP A 135 11.52 0.35 -6.39
N THR A 136 11.88 -0.87 -6.72
CA THR A 136 11.98 -1.31 -8.11
C THR A 136 10.57 -1.57 -8.65
N TYR A 137 10.08 -2.79 -8.65
CA TYR A 137 8.74 -3.13 -9.13
C TYR A 137 7.99 -4.10 -8.21
N GLY A 138 8.50 -4.35 -7.01
CA GLY A 138 7.89 -5.27 -6.05
C GLY A 138 6.86 -4.64 -5.11
N ALA A 139 6.59 -3.33 -5.21
CA ALA A 139 5.63 -2.65 -4.36
C ALA A 139 4.21 -2.71 -4.92
N VAL A 140 3.80 -3.88 -5.39
CA VAL A 140 2.47 -4.20 -5.92
C VAL A 140 2.09 -5.62 -5.53
N ALA A 141 0.83 -5.84 -5.19
CA ALA A 141 0.29 -7.16 -4.87
C ALA A 141 -1.18 -7.24 -5.24
N CYS A 142 -1.60 -8.39 -5.78
CA CYS A 142 -3.00 -8.72 -5.98
C CYS A 142 -3.40 -9.78 -4.95
N SER A 143 -4.45 -9.50 -4.18
CA SER A 143 -4.99 -10.39 -3.15
C SER A 143 -6.50 -10.49 -3.27
N LYS A 144 -7.06 -11.59 -2.78
CA LYS A 144 -8.51 -11.73 -2.59
C LYS A 144 -8.90 -11.04 -1.30
N TRP A 145 -9.80 -10.08 -1.40
CA TRP A 145 -10.31 -9.32 -0.28
C TRP A 145 -11.78 -9.67 -0.07
N THR A 146 -12.14 -9.97 1.17
CA THR A 146 -13.53 -10.17 1.59
C THR A 146 -13.96 -9.00 2.46
N GLY A 147 -15.08 -8.39 2.11
CA GLY A 147 -15.58 -7.21 2.80
C GLY A 147 -16.94 -6.77 2.27
N VAL A 148 -17.34 -5.57 2.65
CA VAL A 148 -18.54 -4.89 2.13
C VAL A 148 -18.15 -3.76 1.21
N ARG A 149 -18.98 -3.42 0.22
CA ARG A 149 -18.70 -2.31 -0.69
C ARG A 149 -18.77 -0.97 0.04
N LEU A 150 -17.73 -0.15 -0.09
CA LEU A 150 -17.72 1.20 0.47
C LEU A 150 -18.92 2.01 -0.03
N ALA A 151 -19.24 1.90 -1.32
CA ALA A 151 -20.37 2.60 -1.93
C ALA A 151 -21.72 2.31 -1.25
N ASP A 152 -21.94 1.07 -0.82
CA ASP A 152 -23.21 0.68 -0.19
C ASP A 152 -23.31 1.24 1.25
N VAL A 153 -22.19 1.27 1.96
CA VAL A 153 -22.10 1.92 3.28
C VAL A 153 -22.35 3.43 3.17
N LEU A 154 -21.72 4.08 2.17
CA LEU A 154 -21.92 5.51 1.94
C LEU A 154 -23.35 5.86 1.50
N LYS A 155 -23.98 5.05 0.66
CA LYS A 155 -25.40 5.19 0.29
C LYS A 155 -26.31 5.09 1.53
N ALA A 156 -26.06 4.10 2.40
CA ALA A 156 -26.82 3.94 3.62
C ALA A 156 -26.64 5.12 4.59
N ALA A 157 -25.46 5.74 4.64
CA ALA A 157 -25.22 6.96 5.39
C ALA A 157 -25.90 8.21 4.77
N GLY A 158 -26.33 8.13 3.52
CA GLY A 158 -26.99 9.23 2.82
C GLY A 158 -26.01 10.38 2.53
N VAL A 159 -25.02 10.16 1.68
CA VAL A 159 -24.05 11.19 1.26
C VAL A 159 -24.81 12.40 0.72
N ARG A 160 -24.50 13.59 1.23
CA ARG A 160 -25.10 14.84 0.78
C ARG A 160 -24.49 15.32 -0.54
N ASP A 161 -25.26 15.98 -1.38
CA ASP A 161 -24.80 16.52 -2.68
C ASP A 161 -23.62 17.51 -2.54
N SER A 162 -23.50 18.17 -1.39
CA SER A 162 -22.38 19.08 -1.09
C SER A 162 -21.08 18.34 -0.75
N ALA A 163 -21.09 17.02 -0.56
CA ALA A 163 -19.88 16.25 -0.30
C ALA A 163 -19.12 16.02 -1.62
N VAL A 164 -17.87 16.44 -1.65
CA VAL A 164 -16.99 16.29 -2.83
C VAL A 164 -15.83 15.32 -2.59
N TYR A 165 -15.48 15.06 -1.32
CA TYR A 165 -14.31 14.28 -0.95
C TYR A 165 -14.54 13.45 0.31
N THR A 166 -13.82 12.34 0.44
CA THR A 166 -13.74 11.55 1.66
C THR A 166 -12.43 11.81 2.39
N ALA A 167 -12.41 11.57 3.71
CA ALA A 167 -11.20 11.53 4.50
C ALA A 167 -11.18 10.22 5.31
N HIS A 168 -10.05 9.51 5.28
CA HIS A 168 -9.92 8.19 5.89
C HIS A 168 -8.92 8.26 7.05
N TYR A 169 -9.25 7.64 8.17
CA TYR A 169 -8.43 7.61 9.38
C TYR A 169 -8.29 6.18 9.89
N GLY A 170 -7.10 5.86 10.37
CA GLY A 170 -6.78 4.61 11.02
C GLY A 170 -6.44 4.79 12.49
N ALA A 171 -6.32 3.69 13.21
CA ALA A 171 -5.93 3.65 14.61
C ALA A 171 -4.40 3.66 14.83
N ASP A 172 -3.61 3.70 13.73
CA ASP A 172 -2.15 3.68 13.81
C ASP A 172 -1.59 4.92 14.52
N GLY A 173 -0.60 4.70 15.39
CA GLY A 173 0.13 5.75 16.09
C GLY A 173 1.18 6.41 15.19
N HIS A 174 1.56 7.65 15.51
CA HIS A 174 2.67 8.32 14.84
C HIS A 174 4.01 7.81 15.39
N LEU A 175 4.99 7.55 14.52
CA LEU A 175 6.33 7.03 14.88
C LEU A 175 7.08 7.85 15.93
N SER A 176 6.71 9.10 16.15
CA SER A 176 7.29 9.91 17.23
C SER A 176 6.71 9.61 18.61
N GLY A 177 5.71 8.71 18.71
CA GLY A 177 4.98 8.45 19.97
C GLY A 177 4.06 9.59 20.41
N ASP A 178 3.91 10.65 19.62
CA ASP A 178 3.04 11.79 19.93
C ASP A 178 1.58 11.47 19.56
N PRO A 179 0.70 11.28 20.54
CA PRO A 179 -0.70 10.90 20.28
C PRO A 179 -1.52 11.99 19.57
N ALA A 180 -1.04 13.23 19.57
CA ALA A 180 -1.69 14.33 18.85
C ALA A 180 -1.41 14.31 17.35
N LYS A 181 -0.46 13.51 16.88
CA LYS A 181 -0.09 13.41 15.48
C LYS A 181 -0.73 12.19 14.81
N ILE A 182 -1.37 12.46 13.68
CA ILE A 182 -1.88 11.42 12.78
C ILE A 182 -0.79 11.09 11.76
N PRO A 183 -0.35 9.81 11.63
CA PRO A 183 0.77 9.47 10.74
C PRO A 183 0.42 9.67 9.25
N ILE A 184 -0.78 9.27 8.86
CA ILE A 184 -1.32 9.43 7.52
C ILE A 184 -2.85 9.50 7.59
N SER A 185 -3.42 10.40 6.80
CA SER A 185 -4.85 10.44 6.51
C SER A 185 -5.02 10.83 5.06
N ARG A 186 -5.42 9.86 4.25
CA ARG A 186 -5.71 10.08 2.83
C ARG A 186 -7.21 10.17 2.61
N GLY A 187 -7.60 10.56 1.41
CA GLY A 187 -8.98 10.56 0.96
C GLY A 187 -9.03 10.38 -0.55
N VAL A 188 -10.25 10.27 -1.06
CA VAL A 188 -10.53 10.20 -2.49
C VAL A 188 -11.78 11.04 -2.80
N PRO A 189 -11.97 11.53 -4.04
CA PRO A 189 -13.23 12.15 -4.45
C PRO A 189 -14.42 11.23 -4.18
N VAL A 190 -15.58 11.80 -3.87
CA VAL A 190 -16.81 11.00 -3.65
C VAL A 190 -17.12 10.12 -4.86
N ALA A 191 -16.89 10.61 -6.09
CA ALA A 191 -17.06 9.80 -7.28
C ALA A 191 -16.22 8.53 -7.25
N LYS A 192 -14.95 8.61 -6.84
CA LYS A 192 -14.09 7.44 -6.66
C LYS A 192 -14.54 6.58 -5.47
N ALA A 193 -14.96 7.18 -4.36
CA ALA A 193 -15.45 6.43 -3.20
C ALA A 193 -16.69 5.57 -3.55
N MET A 194 -17.48 5.99 -4.52
CA MET A 194 -18.67 5.27 -5.01
C MET A 194 -18.38 4.17 -6.03
N ASP A 195 -17.12 3.95 -6.41
CA ASP A 195 -16.71 2.83 -7.27
C ASP A 195 -17.05 1.50 -6.59
N PRO A 196 -17.78 0.58 -7.28
CA PRO A 196 -18.24 -0.68 -6.68
C PRO A 196 -17.11 -1.65 -6.31
N ASN A 197 -15.88 -1.40 -6.75
CA ASN A 197 -14.73 -2.22 -6.42
C ASN A 197 -14.04 -1.78 -5.12
N ASN A 198 -14.42 -0.67 -4.54
CA ASN A 198 -13.87 -0.25 -3.25
C ASN A 198 -14.49 -1.06 -2.11
N LEU A 199 -13.65 -1.62 -1.25
CA LEU A 199 -14.10 -2.46 -0.15
C LEU A 199 -13.67 -1.93 1.21
N ILE A 200 -14.55 -2.08 2.19
CA ILE A 200 -14.22 -2.11 3.61
C ILE A 200 -14.00 -3.59 3.94
N ALA A 201 -12.75 -4.01 3.95
CA ALA A 201 -12.36 -5.41 4.04
C ALA A 201 -12.02 -5.83 5.47
N PHE A 202 -12.40 -7.06 5.82
CA PHE A 202 -12.11 -7.71 7.10
C PHE A 202 -11.43 -9.08 6.94
N GLU A 203 -11.26 -9.59 5.68
CA GLU A 203 -10.48 -10.79 5.38
C GLU A 203 -9.61 -10.58 4.14
N MET A 204 -8.51 -11.32 4.09
CA MET A 204 -7.56 -11.34 2.99
C MET A 204 -7.14 -12.78 2.69
N ASN A 205 -7.29 -13.21 1.43
CA ASN A 205 -6.96 -14.56 0.97
C ASN A 205 -7.67 -15.69 1.76
N GLY A 206 -8.91 -15.45 2.19
CA GLY A 206 -9.75 -16.42 2.92
C GLY A 206 -9.41 -16.58 4.41
N ALA A 207 -8.70 -15.63 4.99
CA ALA A 207 -8.39 -15.57 6.42
C ALA A 207 -8.58 -14.14 6.95
N ALA A 208 -8.64 -13.98 8.27
CA ALA A 208 -8.62 -12.67 8.91
C ALA A 208 -7.39 -11.87 8.44
N ILE A 209 -7.55 -10.56 8.25
CA ILE A 209 -6.44 -9.68 7.85
C ILE A 209 -5.36 -9.76 8.95
N HIS A 210 -4.12 -9.91 8.53
CA HIS A 210 -2.99 -9.87 9.46
C HIS A 210 -2.84 -8.46 10.06
N PRO A 211 -2.45 -8.29 11.36
CA PRO A 211 -2.27 -6.99 11.99
C PRO A 211 -1.46 -6.00 11.16
N MET A 212 -0.32 -6.41 10.62
CA MET A 212 0.53 -5.57 9.75
C MET A 212 -0.15 -5.16 8.44
N ASN A 213 -1.13 -5.91 7.97
CA ASN A 213 -1.91 -5.61 6.77
C ASN A 213 -3.15 -4.76 7.06
N GLY A 214 -3.38 -4.38 8.33
CA GLY A 214 -4.42 -3.45 8.73
C GLY A 214 -5.65 -4.09 9.35
N ALA A 215 -5.48 -5.25 10.07
CA ALA A 215 -6.56 -5.85 10.86
C ALA A 215 -7.10 -4.86 11.92
N PRO A 216 -8.34 -5.05 12.35
CA PRO A 216 -9.31 -6.01 11.87
C PRO A 216 -10.10 -5.50 10.67
N LEU A 217 -9.98 -4.19 10.34
CA LEU A 217 -10.73 -3.53 9.28
C LEU A 217 -9.81 -2.66 8.42
N ARG A 218 -9.89 -2.83 7.11
CA ARG A 218 -9.08 -2.10 6.15
C ARG A 218 -9.92 -1.55 5.00
N LEU A 219 -9.62 -0.32 4.58
CA LEU A 219 -10.12 0.20 3.32
C LEU A 219 -9.25 -0.31 2.16
N VAL A 220 -9.88 -0.72 1.07
CA VAL A 220 -9.23 -1.15 -0.18
C VAL A 220 -9.77 -0.28 -1.31
N ILE A 221 -8.92 0.55 -1.89
CA ILE A 221 -9.22 1.44 -3.02
C ILE A 221 -8.33 1.01 -4.20
N PRO A 222 -8.77 0.06 -5.02
CA PRO A 222 -7.96 -0.45 -6.12
C PRO A 222 -7.77 0.61 -7.20
N GLY A 223 -6.65 0.50 -7.93
CA GLY A 223 -6.31 1.41 -9.02
C GLY A 223 -5.76 2.76 -8.61
N TRP A 224 -5.82 3.11 -7.31
CA TRP A 224 -5.26 4.32 -6.71
C TRP A 224 -4.02 3.98 -5.86
N PRO A 225 -3.17 4.97 -5.50
CA PRO A 225 -2.02 4.71 -4.65
C PRO A 225 -2.40 3.94 -3.40
N GLY A 226 -1.65 2.90 -3.04
CA GLY A 226 -1.92 2.05 -1.89
C GLY A 226 -2.08 2.80 -0.56
N SER A 227 -1.59 4.04 -0.49
CA SER A 227 -1.81 4.94 0.65
C SER A 227 -3.27 5.38 0.81
N CYS A 228 -4.11 5.28 -0.22
CA CYS A 228 -5.55 5.54 -0.12
C CYS A 228 -6.31 4.36 0.52
N SER A 229 -5.69 3.20 0.57
CA SER A 229 -6.21 1.98 1.20
C SER A 229 -5.84 1.95 2.68
N GLN A 230 -6.56 2.74 3.49
CA GLN A 230 -6.27 2.93 4.90
C GLN A 230 -6.32 1.62 5.69
N LYS A 231 -5.23 1.31 6.40
CA LYS A 231 -5.15 0.20 7.36
C LYS A 231 -5.78 0.62 8.68
N TRP A 232 -6.19 -0.38 9.49
CA TRP A 232 -6.76 -0.16 10.83
C TRP A 232 -7.87 0.89 10.81
N LEU A 233 -8.77 0.77 9.83
CA LEU A 233 -9.78 1.77 9.52
C LEU A 233 -10.75 1.97 10.69
N THR A 234 -10.86 3.21 11.18
CA THR A 234 -11.77 3.59 12.27
C THR A 234 -12.78 4.65 11.86
N ARG A 235 -12.44 5.48 10.84
CA ARG A 235 -13.30 6.62 10.53
C ARG A 235 -13.23 7.03 9.07
N ILE A 236 -14.40 7.33 8.49
CA ILE A 236 -14.56 7.94 7.16
C ILE A 236 -15.39 9.21 7.33
N VAL A 237 -14.86 10.35 6.85
CA VAL A 237 -15.53 11.66 6.93
C VAL A 237 -15.82 12.18 5.53
N LEU A 238 -17.08 12.55 5.27
CA LEU A 238 -17.51 13.18 4.02
C LEU A 238 -17.32 14.71 4.13
N ARG A 239 -16.69 15.31 3.12
CA ARG A 239 -16.25 16.71 3.15
C ARG A 239 -16.70 17.50 1.93
N ASP A 240 -16.87 18.79 2.07
CA ASP A 240 -17.17 19.78 1.01
C ASP A 240 -15.92 20.31 0.29
N LYS A 241 -14.75 19.81 0.64
CA LYS A 241 -13.46 20.19 0.05
C LYS A 241 -12.52 19.01 -0.01
N VAL A 242 -11.49 19.11 -0.86
CA VAL A 242 -10.39 18.15 -0.90
C VAL A 242 -9.81 17.96 0.50
N HIS A 243 -9.55 16.71 0.87
CA HIS A 243 -8.99 16.40 2.19
C HIS A 243 -7.61 17.05 2.36
N ASP A 244 -7.40 17.68 3.52
CA ASP A 244 -6.21 18.44 3.90
C ASP A 244 -5.44 17.82 5.07
N GLY A 245 -5.69 16.55 5.37
CA GLY A 245 -5.00 15.79 6.41
C GLY A 245 -3.53 15.47 6.08
N PRO A 246 -2.82 14.81 7.02
CA PRO A 246 -1.43 14.44 6.83
C PRO A 246 -1.23 13.59 5.57
N LYS A 247 -0.23 13.96 4.76
CA LYS A 247 0.09 13.36 3.46
C LYS A 247 -0.91 13.68 2.32
N MET A 248 -1.83 14.63 2.54
CA MET A 248 -2.65 15.23 1.48
C MET A 248 -2.16 16.61 1.06
N THR A 249 -1.40 17.28 1.91
CA THR A 249 -0.81 18.59 1.65
C THR A 249 0.69 18.50 1.35
N GLY A 250 1.25 19.58 0.81
CA GLY A 250 2.67 19.62 0.41
C GLY A 250 2.94 18.84 -0.89
N THR A 251 4.09 18.17 -0.97
CA THR A 251 4.51 17.39 -2.15
C THR A 251 4.40 15.87 -1.96
N SER A 252 3.88 15.41 -0.80
CA SER A 252 3.70 13.99 -0.55
C SER A 252 2.57 13.40 -1.38
N TYR A 253 2.81 12.28 -2.05
CA TYR A 253 1.85 11.62 -2.96
C TYR A 253 1.30 12.57 -4.03
N ARG A 254 2.19 13.40 -4.56
CA ARG A 254 1.91 14.32 -5.65
C ARG A 254 2.98 14.18 -6.74
N VAL A 255 2.60 14.51 -7.94
CA VAL A 255 3.47 14.57 -9.13
C VAL A 255 3.37 15.94 -9.76
N PRO A 256 4.39 16.39 -10.51
CA PRO A 256 4.25 17.58 -11.33
C PRO A 256 3.05 17.46 -12.26
N ASN A 257 2.29 18.54 -12.42
CA ASN A 257 1.12 18.63 -13.32
C ASN A 257 1.50 18.78 -14.81
N ARG A 258 2.78 18.68 -15.13
CA ARG A 258 3.35 18.72 -16.48
C ARG A 258 4.58 17.84 -16.57
N PRO A 259 5.00 17.40 -17.76
CA PRO A 259 6.30 16.77 -17.96
C PRO A 259 7.45 17.69 -17.52
N VAL A 260 8.44 17.14 -16.87
CA VAL A 260 9.61 17.86 -16.35
C VAL A 260 10.89 17.18 -16.80
N ALA A 261 11.94 17.97 -17.02
CA ALA A 261 13.26 17.43 -17.34
C ALA A 261 13.91 16.76 -16.12
N PRO A 262 14.75 15.75 -16.29
CA PRO A 262 15.51 15.16 -15.19
C PRO A 262 16.27 16.20 -14.38
N GLY A 263 16.04 16.25 -13.05
CA GLY A 263 16.67 17.21 -12.15
C GLY A 263 16.06 18.61 -12.12
N GLU A 264 15.02 18.88 -12.92
CA GLU A 264 14.31 20.16 -12.91
C GLU A 264 13.67 20.41 -11.54
N LYS A 265 13.80 21.64 -11.05
CA LYS A 265 13.12 22.09 -9.84
C LYS A 265 11.71 22.55 -10.17
N VAL A 266 10.74 21.93 -9.54
CA VAL A 266 9.31 22.24 -9.73
C VAL A 266 8.78 22.97 -8.50
N ASP A 267 8.04 24.05 -8.70
CA ASP A 267 7.38 24.77 -7.61
C ASP A 267 6.28 23.90 -6.96
N LYS A 268 6.11 24.04 -5.65
CA LYS A 268 5.12 23.24 -4.90
C LYS A 268 3.68 23.40 -5.42
N LYS A 269 3.33 24.57 -5.96
CA LYS A 269 2.02 24.86 -6.54
C LYS A 269 1.72 24.06 -7.81
N ASP A 270 2.77 23.61 -8.52
CA ASP A 270 2.67 22.87 -9.77
C ASP A 270 2.64 21.34 -9.55
N PHE A 271 2.35 20.91 -8.32
CA PHE A 271 2.13 19.50 -7.98
C PHE A 271 0.66 19.21 -7.82
N GLU A 272 0.20 18.14 -8.45
CA GLU A 272 -1.15 17.59 -8.31
C GLU A 272 -1.15 16.27 -7.52
N ILE A 273 -2.29 15.92 -6.95
CA ILE A 273 -2.48 14.67 -6.19
C ILE A 273 -2.40 13.51 -7.19
N ILE A 274 -1.62 12.46 -6.83
CA ILE A 274 -1.68 11.21 -7.59
C ILE A 274 -3.04 10.57 -7.33
N GLU A 275 -3.81 10.44 -8.40
CA GLU A 275 -5.10 9.78 -8.44
C GLU A 275 -4.96 8.36 -9.00
N ALA A 276 -5.56 8.07 -10.17
CA ALA A 276 -5.42 6.75 -10.79
C ALA A 276 -3.96 6.42 -11.14
N MET A 277 -3.54 5.20 -10.80
CA MET A 277 -2.21 4.71 -11.14
C MET A 277 -2.11 4.46 -12.66
N PRO A 278 -0.97 4.79 -13.30
CA PRO A 278 -0.79 4.56 -14.72
C PRO A 278 -0.75 3.07 -15.07
N VAL A 279 -0.97 2.75 -16.35
CA VAL A 279 -0.73 1.40 -16.86
C VAL A 279 0.74 1.03 -16.72
N LYS A 280 0.98 -0.21 -16.30
CA LYS A 280 2.32 -0.78 -16.11
C LYS A 280 2.37 -2.21 -16.58
N SER A 281 3.56 -2.67 -16.92
CA SER A 281 3.84 -4.07 -17.20
C SER A 281 5.19 -4.47 -16.62
N LEU A 282 5.34 -5.77 -16.36
CA LEU A 282 6.55 -6.35 -15.81
C LEU A 282 6.73 -7.77 -16.33
N ILE A 283 7.91 -8.04 -16.88
CA ILE A 283 8.34 -9.41 -17.19
C ILE A 283 8.85 -10.05 -15.89
N THR A 284 8.27 -11.19 -15.52
CA THR A 284 8.65 -11.95 -14.32
C THR A 284 9.43 -13.23 -14.62
N SER A 285 9.46 -13.66 -15.86
CA SER A 285 10.23 -14.82 -16.31
C SER A 285 10.57 -14.69 -17.80
N PRO A 286 11.81 -15.01 -18.20
CA PRO A 286 12.95 -15.36 -17.35
C PRO A 286 13.46 -14.14 -16.56
N GLU A 287 14.20 -14.42 -15.49
CA GLU A 287 14.96 -13.37 -14.82
C GLU A 287 16.08 -12.87 -15.73
N THR A 288 16.44 -11.60 -15.59
CA THR A 288 17.52 -10.98 -16.35
C THR A 288 18.80 -11.84 -16.30
N GLY A 289 19.35 -12.14 -17.47
CA GLY A 289 20.58 -12.95 -17.61
C GLY A 289 20.39 -14.44 -17.46
N LYS A 290 19.16 -14.94 -17.25
CA LYS A 290 18.86 -16.38 -17.10
C LYS A 290 18.15 -17.00 -18.32
N ALA A 291 18.28 -16.39 -19.49
CA ALA A 291 17.75 -16.98 -20.70
C ALA A 291 18.65 -18.11 -21.18
N ALA A 292 18.07 -19.27 -21.51
CA ALA A 292 18.77 -20.41 -22.06
C ALA A 292 17.97 -21.06 -23.19
N GLY A 293 18.67 -21.41 -24.27
CA GLY A 293 18.11 -22.13 -25.40
C GLY A 293 17.57 -21.27 -26.54
N ARG A 294 17.11 -21.94 -27.61
CA ARG A 294 16.59 -21.29 -28.83
C ARG A 294 15.11 -20.91 -28.75
N SER A 295 14.39 -21.43 -27.78
CA SER A 295 12.98 -21.15 -27.52
C SER A 295 12.85 -20.64 -26.10
N LEU A 296 12.13 -19.54 -25.91
CA LEU A 296 11.98 -18.86 -24.64
C LEU A 296 10.50 -18.63 -24.36
N THR A 297 10.04 -19.08 -23.18
CA THR A 297 8.72 -18.71 -22.68
C THR A 297 8.85 -17.47 -21.81
N VAL A 298 8.28 -16.36 -22.26
CA VAL A 298 8.20 -15.12 -21.49
C VAL A 298 6.89 -15.10 -20.71
N ARG A 299 6.95 -14.74 -19.42
CA ARG A 299 5.79 -14.51 -18.58
C ARG A 299 5.90 -13.15 -17.92
N GLY A 300 4.76 -12.51 -17.74
CA GLY A 300 4.70 -11.20 -17.12
C GLY A 300 3.31 -10.89 -16.57
N HIS A 301 3.20 -9.71 -16.02
CA HIS A 301 1.95 -9.13 -15.56
C HIS A 301 1.81 -7.74 -16.13
N ALA A 302 0.57 -7.37 -16.45
CA ALA A 302 0.21 -6.00 -16.81
C ALA A 302 -1.01 -5.58 -15.98
N TRP A 303 -1.04 -4.33 -15.56
CA TRP A 303 -2.16 -3.77 -14.78
C TRP A 303 -2.31 -2.28 -15.09
N ALA A 304 -3.47 -1.74 -14.81
CA ALA A 304 -3.79 -0.34 -14.99
C ALA A 304 -4.61 0.14 -13.78
N GLY A 305 -4.59 1.43 -13.53
CA GLY A 305 -5.34 2.03 -12.43
C GLY A 305 -6.85 1.79 -12.55
N GLU A 306 -7.54 2.72 -13.19
CA GLU A 306 -9.00 2.63 -13.45
C GLU A 306 -9.35 2.07 -14.84
N ASN A 307 -8.32 1.79 -15.64
CA ASN A 307 -8.47 1.27 -16.98
C ASN A 307 -8.29 -0.24 -17.03
N THR A 308 -8.73 -0.84 -18.11
CA THR A 308 -8.48 -2.25 -18.44
C THR A 308 -7.32 -2.33 -19.43
N VAL A 309 -6.38 -3.25 -19.18
CA VAL A 309 -5.32 -3.55 -20.16
C VAL A 309 -5.95 -4.20 -21.38
N SER A 310 -5.81 -3.57 -22.56
CA SER A 310 -6.39 -4.05 -23.82
C SER A 310 -5.44 -4.91 -24.64
N ALA A 311 -4.13 -4.63 -24.53
CA ALA A 311 -3.08 -5.37 -25.24
C ALA A 311 -1.77 -5.33 -24.45
N VAL A 312 -0.91 -6.30 -24.71
CA VAL A 312 0.48 -6.35 -24.24
C VAL A 312 1.34 -6.72 -25.42
N ASP A 313 2.18 -5.81 -25.84
CA ASP A 313 3.12 -6.01 -26.92
C ASP A 313 4.53 -6.27 -26.37
N ILE A 314 5.31 -7.09 -27.05
CA ILE A 314 6.68 -7.42 -26.66
C ILE A 314 7.63 -6.98 -27.76
N SER A 315 8.73 -6.33 -27.35
CA SER A 315 9.85 -6.02 -28.23
C SER A 315 11.05 -6.88 -27.90
N ILE A 316 11.73 -7.39 -28.91
CA ILE A 316 12.98 -8.15 -28.80
C ILE A 316 14.19 -7.36 -29.34
N ASP A 317 14.00 -6.13 -29.75
CA ASP A 317 14.97 -5.26 -30.39
C ASP A 317 15.01 -3.86 -29.77
N PHE A 318 14.86 -3.78 -28.44
CA PHE A 318 14.91 -2.56 -27.65
C PHE A 318 13.85 -1.51 -28.04
N GLY A 319 12.70 -1.94 -28.50
CA GLY A 319 11.58 -1.06 -28.82
C GLY A 319 11.56 -0.59 -30.28
N ALA A 320 12.42 -1.14 -31.16
CA ALA A 320 12.39 -0.82 -32.58
C ALA A 320 11.18 -1.42 -33.28
N THR A 321 10.80 -2.66 -32.90
CA THR A 321 9.57 -3.31 -33.36
C THR A 321 8.81 -3.93 -32.18
N TRP A 322 7.49 -4.11 -32.35
CA TRP A 322 6.59 -4.64 -31.33
C TRP A 322 5.68 -5.71 -31.92
N ILE A 323 5.44 -6.80 -31.20
CA ILE A 323 4.57 -7.92 -31.56
C ILE A 323 3.61 -8.25 -30.42
#